data_f0930d393848d81a726ec25df71a39a6
#
_entry.id   f0930d393848d81a726ec25df71a39a6
#
_cell.length_a   1.000
_cell.length_b   1.000
_cell.length_c   1.000
_cell.angle_alpha   90.00
_cell.angle_beta   90.00
_cell.angle_gamma   90.00
#
_symmetry.space_group_name_H-M   'P 1'
#
loop_
_entity.id
_entity.type
_entity.pdbx_description
1 polymer ?
#
loop_
_entity_poly.entity_id
_entity_poly.type
_entity_poly.pdbx_seq_one_letter_code
_entity_poly.pdbx_strand_id
1 'polypeptide(L)'
;MARHRAPKSAANDNRGTAGRESDATECQHAEHGPLELSNLDFPAQFVVWALRAWVQAFKSGASFDAVTQHGFTRFGLQASALALDGAMTVLAASASRPIDIRCVHCRTLSPDEAILLDAVASAQDERHFMATVALRKTMPGTAARIALPHMADLARDLARAGMRLNSMAVRSMYMAAETDATPQARRWLH
;
A
#
# COMPACT_ATOMS: atom_id res chain seq x y z
N MET A 1 -48.52 57.25 21.03
CA MET A 1 -47.83 57.33 19.74
C MET A 1 -46.33 57.38 20.01
N ALA A 2 -45.59 56.25 19.87
CA ALA A 2 -44.17 56.29 19.93
C ALA A 2 -43.68 55.09 19.09
N ARG A 3 -42.99 55.34 17.95
CA ARG A 3 -42.47 54.39 17.05
C ARG A 3 -41.09 53.94 17.53
N HIS A 4 -40.95 52.68 17.93
CA HIS A 4 -39.63 52.07 18.20
C HIS A 4 -39.03 51.57 16.93
N ARG A 5 -37.84 52.09 16.60
CA ARG A 5 -36.96 51.79 15.49
C ARG A 5 -36.02 50.67 15.93
N ALA A 6 -36.05 49.53 15.25
CA ALA A 6 -35.11 48.42 15.48
C ALA A 6 -33.73 48.72 14.91
N PRO A 7 -32.64 48.29 15.54
CA PRO A 7 -31.29 48.40 14.97
C PRO A 7 -31.02 47.29 13.97
N LYS A 8 -30.36 47.65 12.87
CA LYS A 8 -29.84 46.74 11.83
C LYS A 8 -28.66 45.97 12.41
N SER A 9 -28.79 44.66 12.45
CA SER A 9 -27.67 43.74 12.71
C SER A 9 -26.77 43.64 11.48
N ALA A 10 -25.49 43.92 11.65
CA ALA A 10 -24.48 43.76 10.65
C ALA A 10 -24.17 42.25 10.45
N ALA A 11 -24.32 41.78 9.25
CA ALA A 11 -23.88 40.45 8.86
C ALA A 11 -22.35 40.41 8.86
N ASN A 12 -21.79 39.55 9.70
CA ASN A 12 -20.36 39.23 9.70
C ASN A 12 -20.15 38.05 8.75
N ASP A 13 -19.82 38.37 7.51
CA ASP A 13 -19.40 37.39 6.50
C ASP A 13 -17.92 37.00 6.76
N ASN A 14 -17.71 36.07 7.66
CA ASN A 14 -16.39 35.45 7.81
C ASN A 14 -16.45 34.04 7.20
N ARG A 15 -16.40 33.96 5.86
CA ARG A 15 -16.11 32.72 5.12
C ARG A 15 -14.65 32.43 5.28
N GLY A 16 -14.31 31.71 6.33
CA GLY A 16 -13.04 31.02 6.47
C GLY A 16 -12.85 29.96 5.39
N THR A 17 -12.16 30.31 4.33
CA THR A 17 -11.53 29.34 3.41
C THR A 17 -10.30 28.76 4.11
N ALA A 18 -10.51 27.79 5.01
CA ALA A 18 -9.42 27.03 5.61
C ALA A 18 -9.80 25.56 5.53
N GLY A 19 -9.11 24.80 4.71
CA GLY A 19 -9.19 23.35 4.78
C GLY A 19 -9.25 22.63 3.44
N ARG A 20 -8.29 22.86 2.56
CA ARG A 20 -8.09 21.97 1.39
C ARG A 20 -6.68 21.98 0.78
N GLU A 21 -5.66 22.29 1.56
CA GLU A 21 -4.27 22.37 1.06
C GLU A 21 -3.27 21.38 1.70
N SER A 22 -3.71 20.43 2.54
CA SER A 22 -2.76 19.56 3.25
C SER A 22 -2.56 18.17 2.65
N ASP A 23 -3.27 17.77 1.59
CA ASP A 23 -3.16 16.40 1.05
C ASP A 23 -2.25 16.28 -0.20
N ALA A 24 -1.78 17.39 -0.76
CA ALA A 24 -0.96 17.38 -1.98
C ALA A 24 0.56 17.39 -1.72
N THR A 25 1.00 17.54 -0.48
CA THR A 25 2.42 17.85 -0.18
C THR A 25 3.27 16.61 0.15
N GLU A 26 2.70 15.41 0.23
CA GLU A 26 3.42 14.22 0.74
C GLU A 26 3.97 13.27 -0.33
N CYS A 27 3.74 13.51 -1.62
CA CYS A 27 4.31 12.69 -2.70
C CYS A 27 5.64 13.25 -3.24
N GLN A 28 6.59 13.60 -2.36
CA GLN A 28 7.94 14.05 -2.76
C GLN A 28 8.90 12.89 -3.10
N HIS A 29 8.40 11.70 -3.42
CA HIS A 29 9.26 10.63 -3.91
C HIS A 29 9.56 10.87 -5.40
N ALA A 30 10.87 10.81 -5.72
CA ALA A 30 11.43 11.11 -7.03
C ALA A 30 10.53 10.67 -8.20
N GLU A 31 10.21 11.61 -9.08
CA GLU A 31 9.21 11.44 -10.13
C GLU A 31 9.63 10.42 -11.22
N HIS A 32 10.87 9.95 -11.21
CA HIS A 32 11.39 9.00 -12.21
C HIS A 32 12.37 8.03 -11.56
N GLY A 33 12.04 6.75 -11.58
CA GLY A 33 12.91 5.67 -11.13
C GLY A 33 12.59 4.38 -11.91
N PRO A 34 13.49 3.38 -11.90
CA PRO A 34 13.30 2.13 -12.64
C PRO A 34 12.07 1.32 -12.21
N LEU A 35 11.43 1.73 -11.11
CA LEU A 35 10.29 1.06 -10.49
C LEU A 35 8.98 1.82 -10.70
N GLU A 36 8.66 2.20 -11.94
CA GLU A 36 7.37 2.81 -12.23
C GLU A 36 6.23 1.78 -12.16
N LEU A 37 5.13 2.17 -11.51
CA LEU A 37 3.93 1.35 -11.37
C LEU A 37 3.32 1.00 -12.74
N SER A 38 3.46 1.89 -13.72
CA SER A 38 3.03 1.69 -15.11
C SER A 38 3.70 0.52 -15.83
N ASN A 39 4.87 0.08 -15.36
CA ASN A 39 5.59 -1.06 -15.91
C ASN A 39 5.09 -2.41 -15.38
N LEU A 40 4.21 -2.40 -14.38
CA LEU A 40 3.56 -3.58 -13.84
C LEU A 40 2.31 -3.94 -14.64
N ASP A 41 1.99 -5.23 -14.69
CA ASP A 41 0.69 -5.69 -15.16
C ASP A 41 -0.44 -5.27 -14.19
N PHE A 42 -1.67 -5.31 -14.67
CA PHE A 42 -2.83 -4.90 -13.87
C PHE A 42 -2.96 -5.67 -12.54
N PRO A 43 -2.78 -7.01 -12.47
CA PRO A 43 -2.83 -7.73 -11.21
C PRO A 43 -1.84 -7.21 -10.16
N ALA A 44 -0.60 -6.93 -10.57
CA ALA A 44 0.42 -6.39 -9.67
C ALA A 44 0.08 -4.95 -9.22
N GLN A 45 -0.40 -4.10 -10.15
CA GLN A 45 -0.89 -2.76 -9.79
C GLN A 45 -2.05 -2.81 -8.79
N PHE A 46 -2.98 -3.76 -8.96
CA PHE A 46 -4.09 -3.96 -8.03
C PHE A 46 -3.60 -4.34 -6.63
N VAL A 47 -2.64 -5.25 -6.52
CA VAL A 47 -2.05 -5.61 -5.21
C VAL A 47 -1.37 -4.41 -4.57
N VAL A 48 -0.57 -3.64 -5.31
CA VAL A 48 0.07 -2.42 -4.78
C VAL A 48 -0.97 -1.41 -4.30
N TRP A 49 -2.02 -1.17 -5.10
CA TRP A 49 -3.12 -0.31 -4.70
C TRP A 49 -3.75 -0.79 -3.37
N ALA A 50 -3.98 -2.07 -3.23
CA ALA A 50 -4.59 -2.64 -2.03
C ALA A 50 -3.69 -2.52 -0.78
N LEU A 51 -2.37 -2.72 -0.93
CA LEU A 51 -1.38 -2.48 0.14
C LEU A 51 -1.41 -1.01 0.60
N ARG A 52 -1.42 -0.07 -0.34
CA ARG A 52 -1.47 1.37 -0.06
C ARG A 52 -2.78 1.80 0.58
N ALA A 53 -3.89 1.28 0.08
CA ALA A 53 -5.22 1.53 0.65
C ALA A 53 -5.32 1.01 2.09
N TRP A 54 -4.70 -0.16 2.38
CA TRP A 54 -4.63 -0.68 3.74
C TRP A 54 -3.88 0.27 4.69
N VAL A 55 -2.70 0.73 4.27
CA VAL A 55 -1.90 1.67 5.07
C VAL A 55 -2.61 3.00 5.26
N GLN A 56 -3.30 3.50 4.23
CA GLN A 56 -4.10 4.73 4.34
C GLN A 56 -5.24 4.55 5.35
N ALA A 57 -5.98 3.45 5.27
CA ALA A 57 -7.04 3.13 6.23
C ALA A 57 -6.49 3.03 7.66
N PHE A 58 -5.39 2.31 7.84
CA PHE A 58 -4.72 2.15 9.13
C PHE A 58 -4.29 3.49 9.74
N LYS A 59 -3.66 4.37 8.95
CA LYS A 59 -3.22 5.71 9.40
C LYS A 59 -4.39 6.63 9.74
N SER A 60 -5.50 6.55 9.02
CA SER A 60 -6.69 7.40 9.24
C SER A 60 -7.66 6.85 10.29
N GLY A 61 -7.43 5.63 10.79
CA GLY A 61 -8.38 4.94 11.66
C GLY A 61 -9.67 4.50 10.96
N ALA A 62 -9.69 4.51 9.62
CA ALA A 62 -10.82 4.04 8.83
C ALA A 62 -10.82 2.50 8.72
N SER A 63 -11.99 1.92 8.47
CA SER A 63 -12.07 0.49 8.16
C SER A 63 -11.49 0.23 6.78
N PHE A 64 -10.56 -0.72 6.68
CA PHE A 64 -9.99 -1.15 5.40
C PHE A 64 -11.07 -1.67 4.45
N ASP A 65 -12.03 -2.45 4.96
CA ASP A 65 -13.16 -2.94 4.17
C ASP A 65 -13.96 -1.78 3.56
N ALA A 66 -14.28 -0.75 4.34
CA ALA A 66 -15.01 0.40 3.82
C ALA A 66 -14.25 1.15 2.71
N VAL A 67 -12.91 1.22 2.79
CA VAL A 67 -12.07 1.89 1.77
C VAL A 67 -11.94 1.06 0.50
N THR A 68 -11.89 -0.27 0.62
CA THR A 68 -11.53 -1.17 -0.49
C THR A 68 -12.68 -2.00 -1.03
N GLN A 69 -13.84 -2.03 -0.36
CA GLN A 69 -15.01 -2.84 -0.70
C GLN A 69 -15.35 -2.76 -2.20
N HIS A 70 -15.36 -1.56 -2.77
CA HIS A 70 -15.72 -1.37 -4.18
C HIS A 70 -14.73 -2.05 -5.14
N GLY A 71 -13.43 -1.93 -4.87
CA GLY A 71 -12.38 -2.54 -5.70
C GLY A 71 -12.41 -4.06 -5.62
N PHE A 72 -12.46 -4.62 -4.42
CA PHE A 72 -12.47 -6.08 -4.24
C PHE A 72 -13.77 -6.72 -4.73
N THR A 73 -14.93 -6.08 -4.47
CA THR A 73 -16.24 -6.59 -4.93
C THR A 73 -16.34 -6.66 -6.45
N ARG A 74 -15.79 -5.64 -7.16
CA ARG A 74 -15.82 -5.58 -8.62
C ARG A 74 -15.16 -6.80 -9.27
N PHE A 75 -14.21 -7.42 -8.62
CA PHE A 75 -13.48 -8.61 -9.11
C PHE A 75 -13.86 -9.89 -8.38
N GLY A 76 -14.89 -9.88 -7.51
CA GLY A 76 -15.30 -11.06 -6.75
C GLY A 76 -14.28 -11.49 -5.69
N LEU A 77 -13.47 -10.55 -5.19
CA LEU A 77 -12.32 -10.81 -4.30
C LEU A 77 -12.58 -10.42 -2.83
N GLN A 78 -13.82 -10.46 -2.36
CA GLN A 78 -14.14 -10.03 -0.98
C GLN A 78 -13.38 -10.82 0.08
N ALA A 79 -13.22 -12.14 -0.10
CA ALA A 79 -12.43 -12.97 0.82
C ALA A 79 -10.93 -12.56 0.82
N SER A 80 -10.42 -12.11 -0.32
CA SER A 80 -9.04 -11.63 -0.46
C SER A 80 -8.75 -10.37 0.34
N ALA A 81 -9.76 -9.53 0.58
CA ALA A 81 -9.60 -8.35 1.43
C ALA A 81 -9.27 -8.76 2.88
N LEU A 82 -9.95 -9.78 3.43
CA LEU A 82 -9.65 -10.32 4.76
C LEU A 82 -8.25 -10.96 4.82
N ALA A 83 -7.87 -11.68 3.76
CA ALA A 83 -6.55 -12.28 3.68
C ALA A 83 -5.46 -11.21 3.67
N LEU A 84 -5.62 -10.14 2.87
CA LEU A 84 -4.69 -9.03 2.87
C LEU A 84 -4.64 -8.31 4.22
N ASP A 85 -5.79 -8.05 4.83
CA ASP A 85 -5.87 -7.41 6.15
C ASP A 85 -5.12 -8.23 7.21
N GLY A 86 -5.29 -9.54 7.24
CA GLY A 86 -4.56 -10.45 8.13
C GLY A 86 -3.05 -10.37 7.92
N ALA A 87 -2.57 -10.42 6.67
CA ALA A 87 -1.15 -10.34 6.36
C ALA A 87 -0.56 -8.98 6.76
N MET A 88 -1.24 -7.89 6.46
CA MET A 88 -0.79 -6.54 6.77
C MET A 88 -0.84 -6.23 8.27
N THR A 89 -1.82 -6.78 8.99
CA THR A 89 -1.88 -6.70 10.47
C THR A 89 -0.67 -7.38 11.10
N VAL A 90 -0.31 -8.58 10.63
CA VAL A 90 0.91 -9.27 11.11
C VAL A 90 2.16 -8.43 10.79
N LEU A 91 2.25 -7.87 9.59
CA LEU A 91 3.36 -6.98 9.21
C LEU A 91 3.44 -5.77 10.14
N ALA A 92 2.35 -5.05 10.34
CA ALA A 92 2.31 -3.84 11.17
C ALA A 92 2.71 -4.13 12.63
N ALA A 93 2.27 -5.29 13.17
CA ALA A 93 2.58 -5.69 14.55
C ALA A 93 4.01 -6.20 14.75
N SER A 94 4.70 -6.64 13.70
CA SER A 94 5.96 -7.39 13.82
C SER A 94 7.09 -6.91 12.92
N ALA A 95 6.92 -5.80 12.20
CA ALA A 95 7.94 -5.27 11.31
C ALA A 95 9.29 -5.09 12.02
N SER A 96 10.37 -5.58 11.42
CA SER A 96 11.72 -5.50 11.99
C SER A 96 12.35 -4.12 11.83
N ARG A 97 11.76 -3.28 11.00
CA ARG A 97 12.16 -1.90 10.66
C ARG A 97 10.98 -1.13 10.11
N PRO A 98 11.06 0.19 9.97
CA PRO A 98 10.06 0.94 9.22
C PRO A 98 9.89 0.36 7.80
N ILE A 99 8.65 0.15 7.39
CA ILE A 99 8.29 -0.38 6.06
C ILE A 99 7.78 0.78 5.21
N ASP A 100 8.38 0.95 4.04
CA ASP A 100 8.00 1.99 3.09
C ASP A 100 6.85 1.49 2.19
N ILE A 101 5.61 1.83 2.55
CA ILE A 101 4.44 1.70 1.69
C ILE A 101 4.01 3.10 1.29
N ARG A 102 4.04 3.38 0.01
CA ARG A 102 3.79 4.71 -0.54
C ARG A 102 2.32 5.10 -0.53
N CYS A 103 2.01 6.37 -0.81
CA CYS A 103 0.63 6.84 -0.93
C CYS A 103 -0.04 6.25 -2.19
N VAL A 104 -1.36 6.21 -2.20
CA VAL A 104 -2.15 5.63 -3.31
C VAL A 104 -1.93 6.34 -4.66
N HIS A 105 -1.49 7.59 -4.65
CA HIS A 105 -1.25 8.40 -5.84
C HIS A 105 0.20 8.35 -6.34
N CYS A 106 1.12 7.74 -5.61
CA CYS A 106 2.53 7.64 -6.02
C CYS A 106 2.67 6.76 -7.26
N ARG A 107 3.37 7.26 -8.27
CA ARG A 107 3.58 6.55 -9.54
C ARG A 107 4.67 5.49 -9.46
N THR A 108 5.54 5.57 -8.47
CA THR A 108 6.68 4.69 -8.32
C THR A 108 6.45 3.68 -7.19
N LEU A 109 7.05 2.50 -7.33
CA LEU A 109 7.03 1.41 -6.35
C LEU A 109 8.18 1.59 -5.36
N SER A 110 7.94 1.29 -4.07
CA SER A 110 9.03 1.20 -3.10
C SER A 110 9.69 -0.19 -3.12
N PRO A 111 10.93 -0.31 -2.62
CA PRO A 111 11.57 -1.62 -2.44
C PRO A 111 10.74 -2.57 -1.55
N ASP A 112 10.07 -2.06 -0.52
CA ASP A 112 9.24 -2.87 0.37
C ASP A 112 7.95 -3.34 -0.30
N GLU A 113 7.33 -2.50 -1.11
CA GLU A 113 6.19 -2.90 -1.94
C GLU A 113 6.59 -3.99 -2.94
N ALA A 114 7.78 -3.89 -3.55
CA ALA A 114 8.31 -4.92 -4.45
C ALA A 114 8.56 -6.26 -3.73
N ILE A 115 9.05 -6.24 -2.49
CA ILE A 115 9.19 -7.43 -1.65
C ILE A 115 7.84 -8.10 -1.38
N LEU A 116 6.82 -7.32 -1.03
CA LEU A 116 5.48 -7.86 -0.77
C LEU A 116 4.84 -8.40 -2.04
N LEU A 117 5.04 -7.75 -3.19
CA LEU A 117 4.62 -8.30 -4.49
C LEU A 117 5.31 -9.61 -4.83
N ASP A 118 6.65 -9.73 -4.60
CA ASP A 118 7.37 -10.99 -4.83
C ASP A 118 6.86 -12.10 -3.91
N ALA A 119 6.46 -11.78 -2.67
CA ALA A 119 5.84 -12.75 -1.77
C ALA A 119 4.51 -13.28 -2.33
N VAL A 120 3.62 -12.39 -2.83
CA VAL A 120 2.34 -12.79 -3.45
C VAL A 120 2.58 -13.59 -4.73
N ALA A 121 3.44 -13.13 -5.63
CA ALA A 121 3.77 -13.81 -6.88
C ALA A 121 4.38 -15.21 -6.63
N SER A 122 5.29 -15.30 -5.65
CA SER A 122 5.87 -16.58 -5.24
C SER A 122 4.83 -17.53 -4.64
N ALA A 123 3.85 -17.01 -3.89
CA ALA A 123 2.75 -17.81 -3.36
C ALA A 123 1.79 -18.28 -4.46
N GLN A 124 1.54 -17.47 -5.51
CA GLN A 124 0.76 -17.89 -6.68
C GLN A 124 1.42 -19.05 -7.45
N ASP A 125 2.74 -19.05 -7.49
CA ASP A 125 3.54 -20.13 -8.13
C ASP A 125 3.76 -21.33 -7.18
N GLU A 126 3.03 -21.38 -6.04
CA GLU A 126 3.16 -22.43 -5.00
C GLU A 126 4.57 -22.53 -4.38
N ARG A 127 5.41 -21.51 -4.60
CA ARG A 127 6.77 -21.44 -4.07
C ARG A 127 6.76 -20.84 -2.66
N HIS A 128 6.07 -21.49 -1.71
CA HIS A 128 5.88 -20.99 -0.35
C HIS A 128 7.17 -20.70 0.42
N PHE A 129 8.23 -21.47 0.15
CA PHE A 129 9.54 -21.18 0.71
C PHE A 129 10.06 -19.81 0.26
N MET A 130 9.96 -19.50 -1.03
CA MET A 130 10.41 -18.21 -1.59
C MET A 130 9.53 -17.04 -1.07
N ALA A 131 8.23 -17.25 -0.98
CA ALA A 131 7.33 -16.29 -0.35
C ALA A 131 7.74 -15.99 1.10
N THR A 132 8.08 -17.03 1.88
CA THR A 132 8.59 -16.86 3.25
C THR A 132 9.93 -16.10 3.28
N VAL A 133 10.85 -16.39 2.35
CA VAL A 133 12.13 -15.68 2.23
C VAL A 133 11.91 -14.21 1.95
N ALA A 134 10.99 -13.86 1.04
CA ALA A 134 10.61 -12.47 0.77
C ALA A 134 10.08 -11.79 2.04
N LEU A 135 9.09 -12.38 2.72
CA LEU A 135 8.50 -11.82 3.95
C LEU A 135 9.52 -11.59 5.06
N ARG A 136 10.52 -12.47 5.18
CA ARG A 136 11.59 -12.33 6.20
C ARG A 136 12.48 -11.11 6.02
N LYS A 137 12.40 -10.41 4.90
CA LYS A 137 13.10 -9.13 4.69
C LYS A 137 12.39 -7.96 5.37
N THR A 138 11.12 -8.15 5.74
CA THR A 138 10.29 -7.13 6.38
C THR A 138 9.93 -7.44 7.82
N MET A 139 9.92 -8.73 8.21
CA MET A 139 9.49 -9.18 9.53
C MET A 139 10.29 -10.40 10.03
N PRO A 140 10.28 -10.71 11.34
CA PRO A 140 10.89 -11.91 11.90
C PRO A 140 10.33 -13.21 11.28
N GLY A 141 11.14 -14.27 11.24
CA GLY A 141 10.74 -15.54 10.62
C GLY A 141 9.49 -16.19 11.24
N THR A 142 9.23 -15.98 12.53
CA THR A 142 7.98 -16.42 13.18
C THR A 142 6.77 -15.70 12.64
N ALA A 143 6.85 -14.38 12.50
CA ALA A 143 5.79 -13.56 11.92
C ALA A 143 5.58 -13.88 10.43
N ALA A 144 6.66 -14.07 9.67
CA ALA A 144 6.56 -14.47 8.26
C ALA A 144 5.80 -15.79 8.07
N ARG A 145 5.97 -16.76 9.00
CA ARG A 145 5.17 -18.00 8.97
C ARG A 145 3.70 -17.79 9.29
N ILE A 146 3.37 -16.79 10.12
CA ILE A 146 1.97 -16.44 10.43
C ILE A 146 1.35 -15.66 9.25
N ALA A 147 2.10 -14.78 8.60
CA ALA A 147 1.63 -14.01 7.46
C ALA A 147 1.47 -14.85 6.18
N LEU A 148 2.27 -15.92 6.02
CA LEU A 148 2.30 -16.75 4.81
C LEU A 148 0.93 -17.34 4.42
N PRO A 149 0.13 -17.95 5.31
CA PRO A 149 -1.20 -18.45 4.97
C PRO A 149 -2.10 -17.35 4.38
N HIS A 150 -2.10 -16.18 4.97
CA HIS A 150 -2.85 -15.03 4.47
C HIS A 150 -2.39 -14.59 3.08
N MET A 151 -1.08 -14.52 2.84
CA MET A 151 -0.53 -14.22 1.52
C MET A 151 -0.88 -15.30 0.50
N ALA A 152 -0.88 -16.58 0.90
CA ALA A 152 -1.24 -17.70 0.03
C ALA A 152 -2.74 -17.71 -0.32
N ASP A 153 -3.60 -17.34 0.62
CA ASP A 153 -5.04 -17.21 0.37
C ASP A 153 -5.32 -16.06 -0.60
N LEU A 154 -4.73 -14.89 -0.38
CA LEU A 154 -4.79 -13.76 -1.31
C LEU A 154 -4.32 -14.18 -2.71
N ALA A 155 -3.15 -14.81 -2.80
CA ALA A 155 -2.55 -15.25 -4.05
C ALA A 155 -3.45 -16.25 -4.82
N ARG A 156 -4.05 -17.20 -4.11
CA ARG A 156 -4.96 -18.21 -4.65
C ARG A 156 -6.24 -17.57 -5.20
N ASP A 157 -6.83 -16.65 -4.46
CA ASP A 157 -8.07 -16.01 -4.87
C ASP A 157 -7.86 -15.09 -6.07
N LEU A 158 -6.75 -14.33 -6.10
CA LEU A 158 -6.34 -13.56 -7.27
C LEU A 158 -6.18 -14.49 -8.50
N ALA A 159 -5.50 -15.63 -8.34
CA ALA A 159 -5.32 -16.59 -9.44
C ALA A 159 -6.66 -17.16 -9.95
N ARG A 160 -7.61 -17.45 -9.04
CA ARG A 160 -8.96 -17.90 -9.39
C ARG A 160 -9.77 -16.84 -10.15
N ALA A 161 -9.56 -15.58 -9.83
CA ALA A 161 -10.15 -14.44 -10.55
C ALA A 161 -9.43 -14.11 -11.87
N GLY A 162 -8.45 -14.93 -12.30
CA GLY A 162 -7.67 -14.69 -13.52
C GLY A 162 -6.60 -13.61 -13.37
N MET A 163 -6.38 -13.11 -12.16
CA MET A 163 -5.39 -12.08 -11.84
C MET A 163 -4.05 -12.72 -11.44
N ARG A 164 -3.29 -13.18 -12.43
CA ARG A 164 -1.95 -13.74 -12.20
C ARG A 164 -0.89 -12.67 -12.34
N LEU A 165 -0.03 -12.55 -11.32
CA LEU A 165 1.12 -11.66 -11.36
C LEU A 165 2.21 -12.26 -12.25
N ASN A 166 2.87 -11.44 -13.05
CA ASN A 166 4.07 -11.83 -13.77
C ASN A 166 5.27 -11.89 -12.80
N SER A 167 5.51 -13.06 -12.24
CA SER A 167 6.56 -13.28 -11.23
C SER A 167 7.98 -12.92 -11.73
N MET A 168 8.23 -13.07 -13.04
CA MET A 168 9.51 -12.67 -13.64
C MET A 168 9.68 -11.15 -13.68
N ALA A 169 8.63 -10.42 -14.09
CA ALA A 169 8.66 -8.96 -14.09
C ALA A 169 8.80 -8.39 -12.67
N VAL A 170 8.00 -8.88 -11.71
CA VAL A 170 8.08 -8.48 -10.30
C VAL A 170 9.48 -8.72 -9.73
N ARG A 171 10.07 -9.88 -10.00
CA ARG A 171 11.41 -10.21 -9.52
C ARG A 171 12.49 -9.36 -10.17
N SER A 172 12.41 -9.11 -11.47
CA SER A 172 13.35 -8.22 -12.18
C SER A 172 13.32 -6.82 -11.59
N MET A 173 12.13 -6.27 -11.30
CA MET A 173 11.97 -4.96 -10.67
C MET A 173 12.55 -4.96 -9.24
N TYR A 174 12.30 -6.03 -8.49
CA TYR A 174 12.85 -6.16 -7.14
C TYR A 174 14.40 -6.18 -7.15
N MET A 175 15.03 -6.95 -8.04
CA MET A 175 16.49 -7.00 -8.16
C MET A 175 17.09 -5.64 -8.58
N ALA A 176 16.40 -4.91 -9.45
CA ALA A 176 16.81 -3.55 -9.83
C ALA A 176 16.78 -2.60 -8.60
N ALA A 177 15.75 -2.70 -7.75
CA ALA A 177 15.63 -1.91 -6.52
C ALA A 177 16.75 -2.19 -5.51
N GLU A 178 17.15 -3.45 -5.34
CA GLU A 178 18.27 -3.81 -4.45
C GLU A 178 19.60 -3.24 -4.96
N THR A 179 19.80 -3.15 -6.27
CA THR A 179 21.03 -2.60 -6.87
C THR A 179 21.14 -1.10 -6.65
N ASP A 180 20.06 -0.35 -6.76
CA ASP A 180 20.02 1.10 -6.55
C ASP A 180 20.15 1.51 -5.07
N ALA A 181 19.70 0.68 -4.14
CA ALA A 181 19.80 0.97 -2.70
C ALA A 181 21.23 0.87 -2.13
N THR A 182 22.16 0.28 -2.86
CA THR A 182 23.51 -0.05 -2.36
C THR A 182 24.51 1.13 -2.30
N PRO A 183 24.45 2.22 -3.10
CA PRO A 183 25.46 3.28 -3.08
C PRO A 183 25.32 4.27 -1.92
N GLN A 184 24.15 4.51 -1.38
CA GLN A 184 23.95 5.55 -0.35
C GLN A 184 24.27 5.09 1.07
N ALA A 185 24.10 3.83 1.39
CA ALA A 185 24.43 3.30 2.73
C ALA A 185 25.93 3.30 3.04
N ARG A 186 26.82 3.30 2.02
CA ARG A 186 28.29 3.33 2.21
C ARG A 186 28.86 4.72 2.48
N ARG A 187 28.11 5.80 2.31
CA ARG A 187 28.60 7.18 2.44
C ARG A 187 28.63 7.69 3.88
N TRP A 188 28.07 6.96 4.84
CA TRP A 188 27.96 7.38 6.25
C TRP A 188 28.94 6.66 7.20
N LEU A 189 29.89 5.88 6.66
CA LEU A 189 30.88 5.13 7.46
C LEU A 189 32.30 5.69 7.30
N HIS A 190 32.46 6.96 6.91
CA HIS A 190 33.77 7.66 6.93
C HIS A 190 33.68 9.00 7.63
#